data_b9662f0fb5a85f905bfd2ad12fb105fb
#
_entry.id   b9662f0fb5a85f905bfd2ad12fb105fb
#
_cell.length_a   1.000
_cell.length_b   1.000
_cell.length_c   1.000
_cell.angle_alpha   90.00
_cell.angle_beta   90.00
_cell.angle_gamma   90.00
#
_symmetry.space_group_name_H-M   'P 1'
#
loop_
_entity.id
_entity.type
_entity.pdbx_description
1 polymer ?
#
loop_
_entity_poly.entity_id
_entity_poly.type
_entity_poly.pdbx_seq_one_letter_code
_entity_poly.pdbx_strand_id
1 'polypeptide(L)'
;MKNISILGLGNISFELCSALVQQGFNVFGSTDNYDRQVILKKIGVKVFSRSNIDQCILKADKLIITVPPDNFGCKIIKTYSKEIIDSNVRWIGYLSSTSVYGNYNGEEVNENSKLRPKESLEINRVKAEQDLLDFGTKYSILVEIFRLSGIYGNNKNVINQIITKKVKPIYKEGHYFNRIHEKDIARVLCLACANQMNSGIINLSDNLPASQLDVLIYAYTIMNKSMPKYINYSDISNEMSSNLRRFWENNRRVNNSLLKTKYGNLLFPTYKEGLKSIYHSYEMQS
;
A
#
# COMPACT_ATOMS: atom_id res chain seq x y z
N MET A 1 7.10 -26.21 -3.31
CA MET A 1 6.77 -24.85 -3.81
C MET A 1 5.75 -24.27 -2.85
N LYS A 2 5.93 -23.05 -2.31
CA LYS A 2 4.99 -22.48 -1.34
C LYS A 2 3.80 -21.85 -2.04
N ASN A 3 2.62 -22.03 -1.46
CA ASN A 3 1.37 -21.48 -1.96
C ASN A 3 1.05 -20.17 -1.27
N ILE A 4 0.92 -19.09 -2.05
CA ILE A 4 0.58 -17.76 -1.55
C ILE A 4 -0.81 -17.40 -2.03
N SER A 5 -1.72 -17.12 -1.11
CA SER A 5 -3.05 -16.61 -1.44
C SER A 5 -3.16 -15.12 -1.15
N ILE A 6 -3.65 -14.35 -2.13
CA ILE A 6 -3.84 -12.90 -2.03
C ILE A 6 -5.33 -12.62 -2.04
N LEU A 7 -5.84 -12.15 -0.89
CA LEU A 7 -7.25 -11.79 -0.73
C LEU A 7 -7.42 -10.30 -1.03
N GLY A 8 -8.08 -10.00 -2.16
CA GLY A 8 -8.27 -8.66 -2.66
C GLY A 8 -7.26 -8.27 -3.75
N LEU A 9 -7.45 -8.77 -4.97
CA LEU A 9 -6.62 -8.40 -6.11
C LEU A 9 -6.97 -6.96 -6.59
N GLY A 10 -6.42 -5.97 -5.90
CA GLY A 10 -6.59 -4.52 -6.12
C GLY A 10 -5.52 -3.90 -7.04
N ASN A 11 -5.24 -2.60 -6.85
CA ASN A 11 -4.36 -1.82 -7.74
C ASN A 11 -2.90 -2.28 -7.76
N ILE A 12 -2.38 -2.79 -6.65
CA ILE A 12 -0.99 -3.29 -6.56
C ILE A 12 -0.87 -4.77 -6.95
N SER A 13 -1.98 -5.43 -7.26
CA SER A 13 -2.00 -6.89 -7.42
C SER A 13 -1.17 -7.39 -8.60
N PHE A 14 -1.10 -6.63 -9.70
CA PHE A 14 -0.32 -7.03 -10.86
C PHE A 14 1.17 -7.11 -10.53
N GLU A 15 1.74 -6.04 -9.97
CA GLU A 15 3.16 -5.99 -9.60
C GLU A 15 3.50 -7.05 -8.55
N LEU A 16 2.64 -7.19 -7.53
CA LEU A 16 2.82 -8.19 -6.47
C LEU A 16 2.74 -9.63 -7.01
N CYS A 17 1.70 -9.95 -7.76
CA CYS A 17 1.53 -11.29 -8.34
C CYS A 17 2.65 -11.64 -9.30
N SER A 18 3.03 -10.69 -10.18
CA SER A 18 4.13 -10.89 -11.12
C SER A 18 5.44 -11.20 -10.40
N ALA A 19 5.77 -10.41 -9.37
CA ALA A 19 6.98 -10.61 -8.58
C ALA A 19 6.97 -11.98 -7.85
N LEU A 20 5.83 -12.39 -7.28
CA LEU A 20 5.72 -13.68 -6.59
C LEU A 20 5.84 -14.86 -7.56
N VAL A 21 5.19 -14.80 -8.73
CA VAL A 21 5.27 -15.86 -9.76
C VAL A 21 6.70 -15.97 -10.28
N GLN A 22 7.39 -14.86 -10.56
CA GLN A 22 8.79 -14.86 -10.99
C GLN A 22 9.74 -15.47 -9.95
N GLN A 23 9.40 -15.37 -8.66
CA GLN A 23 10.14 -16.03 -7.57
C GLN A 23 9.77 -17.52 -7.38
N GLY A 24 8.92 -18.07 -8.25
CA GLY A 24 8.56 -19.49 -8.25
C GLY A 24 7.48 -19.87 -7.23
N PHE A 25 6.70 -18.90 -6.69
CA PHE A 25 5.56 -19.23 -5.84
C PHE A 25 4.34 -19.64 -6.66
N ASN A 26 3.53 -20.56 -6.12
CA ASN A 26 2.17 -20.79 -6.61
C ASN A 26 1.28 -19.66 -6.07
N VAL A 27 0.79 -18.79 -6.94
CA VAL A 27 -0.02 -17.64 -6.53
C VAL A 27 -1.49 -17.89 -6.80
N PHE A 28 -2.30 -17.74 -5.77
CA PHE A 28 -3.75 -17.78 -5.80
C PHE A 28 -4.30 -16.40 -5.43
N GLY A 29 -5.49 -16.06 -5.91
CA GLY A 29 -6.13 -14.83 -5.50
C GLY A 29 -7.60 -14.76 -5.92
N SER A 30 -8.34 -13.80 -5.38
CA SER A 30 -9.76 -13.66 -5.66
C SER A 30 -10.13 -12.26 -6.17
N THR A 31 -10.91 -12.22 -7.25
CA THR A 31 -11.52 -11.00 -7.81
C THR A 31 -12.66 -11.36 -8.75
N ASP A 32 -13.72 -10.53 -8.77
CA ASP A 32 -14.80 -10.64 -9.74
C ASP A 32 -14.61 -9.73 -10.96
N ASN A 33 -13.55 -8.88 -10.98
CA ASN A 33 -13.24 -8.04 -12.13
C ASN A 33 -12.66 -8.89 -13.26
N TYR A 34 -13.41 -9.02 -14.36
CA TYR A 34 -13.07 -9.87 -15.50
C TYR A 34 -11.72 -9.50 -16.16
N ASP A 35 -11.49 -8.22 -16.46
CA ASP A 35 -10.26 -7.77 -17.10
C ASP A 35 -9.04 -8.10 -16.25
N ARG A 36 -9.17 -7.91 -14.94
CA ARG A 36 -8.12 -8.22 -13.98
C ARG A 36 -7.86 -9.73 -13.90
N GLN A 37 -8.92 -10.56 -13.94
CA GLN A 37 -8.77 -12.02 -14.03
C GLN A 37 -7.96 -12.44 -15.26
N VAL A 38 -8.29 -11.87 -16.43
CA VAL A 38 -7.60 -12.19 -17.70
C VAL A 38 -6.11 -11.85 -17.61
N ILE A 39 -5.78 -10.64 -17.13
CA ILE A 39 -4.38 -10.19 -17.02
C ILE A 39 -3.60 -11.08 -16.03
N LEU A 40 -4.17 -11.37 -14.86
CA LEU A 40 -3.49 -12.14 -13.83
C LEU A 40 -3.33 -13.61 -14.21
N LYS A 41 -4.30 -14.21 -14.89
CA LYS A 41 -4.18 -15.58 -15.41
C LYS A 41 -3.04 -15.71 -16.42
N LYS A 42 -2.82 -14.68 -17.28
CA LYS A 42 -1.72 -14.67 -18.26
C LYS A 42 -0.34 -14.73 -17.61
N ILE A 43 -0.17 -14.22 -16.41
CA ILE A 43 1.10 -14.27 -15.66
C ILE A 43 1.18 -15.45 -14.69
N GLY A 44 0.25 -16.43 -14.78
CA GLY A 44 0.31 -17.69 -14.03
C GLY A 44 -0.43 -17.70 -12.68
N VAL A 45 -1.23 -16.66 -12.38
CA VAL A 45 -2.04 -16.61 -11.15
C VAL A 45 -3.30 -17.48 -11.29
N LYS A 46 -3.59 -18.30 -10.30
CA LYS A 46 -4.84 -19.05 -10.20
C LYS A 46 -5.91 -18.18 -9.55
N VAL A 47 -6.81 -17.63 -10.37
CA VAL A 47 -7.80 -16.66 -9.92
C VAL A 47 -9.15 -17.34 -9.63
N PHE A 48 -9.70 -17.08 -8.44
CA PHE A 48 -11.02 -17.47 -7.97
C PHE A 48 -11.99 -16.28 -8.02
N SER A 49 -13.29 -16.57 -8.06
CA SER A 49 -14.33 -15.56 -7.76
C SER A 49 -14.35 -15.24 -6.27
N ARG A 50 -14.94 -14.11 -5.89
CA ARG A 50 -15.10 -13.76 -4.46
C ARG A 50 -16.01 -14.72 -3.71
N SER A 51 -16.94 -15.39 -4.40
CA SER A 51 -17.79 -16.43 -3.81
C SER A 51 -17.02 -17.68 -3.39
N ASN A 52 -15.82 -17.91 -3.95
CA ASN A 52 -14.98 -19.08 -3.68
C ASN A 52 -13.65 -18.69 -2.99
N ILE A 53 -13.70 -17.64 -2.15
CA ILE A 53 -12.54 -17.15 -1.40
C ILE A 53 -12.04 -18.17 -0.37
N ASP A 54 -12.94 -18.99 0.18
CA ASP A 54 -12.68 -20.13 1.05
C ASP A 54 -11.71 -21.13 0.41
N GLN A 55 -11.94 -21.48 -0.85
CA GLN A 55 -11.06 -22.38 -1.60
C GLN A 55 -9.67 -21.76 -1.85
N CYS A 56 -9.62 -20.45 -2.01
CA CYS A 56 -8.36 -19.72 -2.13
C CYS A 56 -7.56 -19.80 -0.81
N ILE A 57 -8.23 -19.66 0.34
CA ILE A 57 -7.63 -19.74 1.68
C ILE A 57 -7.13 -21.15 1.98
N LEU A 58 -7.95 -22.17 1.74
CA LEU A 58 -7.62 -23.57 2.05
C LEU A 58 -6.39 -24.11 1.27
N LYS A 59 -6.01 -23.44 0.17
CA LYS A 59 -4.81 -23.80 -0.60
C LYS A 59 -3.53 -23.09 -0.13
N ALA A 60 -3.63 -22.15 0.80
CA ALA A 60 -2.54 -21.27 1.18
C ALA A 60 -1.60 -21.88 2.23
N ASP A 61 -0.30 -21.64 2.08
CA ASP A 61 0.70 -21.74 3.15
C ASP A 61 0.94 -20.37 3.79
N LYS A 62 0.77 -19.30 3.01
CA LYS A 62 0.84 -17.90 3.44
C LYS A 62 -0.30 -17.10 2.83
N LEU A 63 -0.81 -16.14 3.59
CA LEU A 63 -1.95 -15.32 3.21
C LEU A 63 -1.55 -13.85 3.18
N ILE A 64 -1.86 -13.16 2.10
CA ILE A 64 -1.74 -11.69 2.00
C ILE A 64 -3.14 -11.10 1.92
N ILE A 65 -3.49 -10.26 2.89
CA ILE A 65 -4.78 -9.59 2.96
C ILE A 65 -4.60 -8.13 2.52
N THR A 66 -5.22 -7.78 1.39
CA THR A 66 -5.22 -6.42 0.85
C THR A 66 -6.61 -5.78 0.91
N VAL A 67 -7.63 -6.56 1.33
CA VAL A 67 -9.01 -6.09 1.47
C VAL A 67 -9.05 -4.99 2.53
N PRO A 68 -9.65 -3.82 2.23
CA PRO A 68 -9.86 -2.78 3.23
C PRO A 68 -10.74 -3.27 4.39
N PRO A 69 -10.55 -2.74 5.61
CA PRO A 69 -11.43 -3.03 6.73
C PRO A 69 -12.83 -2.47 6.50
N ASP A 70 -13.80 -3.05 7.17
CA ASP A 70 -15.14 -2.48 7.34
C ASP A 70 -15.29 -1.83 8.72
N ASN A 71 -16.52 -1.41 9.06
CA ASN A 71 -16.82 -0.78 10.36
C ASN A 71 -16.60 -1.71 11.56
N PHE A 72 -16.43 -2.99 11.33
CA PHE A 72 -16.20 -3.99 12.37
C PHE A 72 -14.74 -4.42 12.48
N GLY A 73 -13.83 -3.98 11.58
CA GLY A 73 -12.41 -4.32 11.56
C GLY A 73 -12.02 -5.23 10.38
N CYS A 74 -11.26 -6.30 10.63
CA CYS A 74 -10.80 -7.19 9.57
C CYS A 74 -11.89 -8.18 9.14
N LYS A 75 -12.62 -7.85 8.06
CA LYS A 75 -13.68 -8.70 7.51
C LYS A 75 -13.21 -10.12 7.21
N ILE A 76 -11.99 -10.29 6.69
CA ILE A 76 -11.47 -11.61 6.32
C ILE A 76 -11.37 -12.53 7.55
N ILE A 77 -10.78 -12.05 8.63
CA ILE A 77 -10.66 -12.85 9.86
C ILE A 77 -12.05 -13.18 10.42
N LYS A 78 -12.97 -12.22 10.42
CA LYS A 78 -14.33 -12.44 10.97
C LYS A 78 -15.15 -13.44 10.17
N THR A 79 -14.98 -13.45 8.86
CA THR A 79 -15.80 -14.30 7.98
C THR A 79 -15.19 -15.69 7.76
N TYR A 80 -13.83 -15.77 7.69
CA TYR A 80 -13.12 -16.97 7.24
C TYR A 80 -12.12 -17.51 8.28
N SER A 81 -12.35 -17.23 9.57
CA SER A 81 -11.46 -17.72 10.65
C SER A 81 -11.33 -19.24 10.65
N LYS A 82 -12.43 -19.95 10.41
CA LYS A 82 -12.44 -21.43 10.38
C LYS A 82 -11.56 -21.94 9.24
N GLU A 83 -11.75 -21.45 8.03
CA GLU A 83 -11.00 -21.85 6.84
C GLU A 83 -9.50 -21.56 6.99
N ILE A 84 -9.15 -20.44 7.64
CA ILE A 84 -7.75 -20.09 7.92
C ILE A 84 -7.14 -21.09 8.93
N ILE A 85 -7.88 -21.44 9.99
CA ILE A 85 -7.43 -22.40 11.02
C ILE A 85 -7.29 -23.82 10.42
N ASP A 86 -8.23 -24.21 9.59
CA ASP A 86 -8.26 -25.53 8.93
C ASP A 86 -7.22 -25.64 7.79
N SER A 87 -6.61 -24.52 7.37
CA SER A 87 -5.60 -24.47 6.30
C SER A 87 -4.17 -24.70 6.82
N ASN A 88 -3.21 -24.70 5.90
CA ASN A 88 -1.78 -24.72 6.21
C ASN A 88 -1.17 -23.34 6.47
N VAL A 89 -1.98 -22.29 6.61
CA VAL A 89 -1.51 -20.91 6.82
C VAL A 89 -0.74 -20.80 8.14
N ARG A 90 0.52 -20.34 8.05
CA ARG A 90 1.38 -20.07 9.20
C ARG A 90 1.84 -18.62 9.27
N TRP A 91 1.52 -17.83 8.26
CA TRP A 91 1.85 -16.42 8.18
C TRP A 91 0.77 -15.62 7.44
N ILE A 92 0.42 -14.48 7.99
CA ILE A 92 -0.52 -13.52 7.39
C ILE A 92 0.17 -12.18 7.27
N GLY A 93 0.27 -11.66 6.04
CA GLY A 93 0.64 -10.28 5.75
C GLY A 93 -0.59 -9.41 5.53
N TYR A 94 -0.72 -8.32 6.27
CA TYR A 94 -1.84 -7.39 6.11
C TYR A 94 -1.39 -6.03 5.60
N LEU A 95 -2.00 -5.55 4.51
CA LEU A 95 -1.74 -4.22 3.98
C LEU A 95 -2.59 -3.17 4.69
N SER A 96 -1.99 -2.55 5.69
CA SER A 96 -2.55 -1.44 6.45
C SER A 96 -2.17 -0.09 5.81
N SER A 97 -2.26 0.99 6.55
CA SER A 97 -1.92 2.35 6.10
C SER A 97 -1.28 3.16 7.22
N THR A 98 -0.34 4.01 6.86
CA THR A 98 0.20 5.02 7.79
C THR A 98 -0.83 6.03 8.28
N SER A 99 -2.05 6.04 7.73
CA SER A 99 -3.14 6.89 8.22
C SER A 99 -3.52 6.61 9.68
N VAL A 100 -3.24 5.41 10.20
CA VAL A 100 -3.47 5.02 11.60
C VAL A 100 -2.76 5.94 12.61
N TYR A 101 -1.67 6.58 12.19
CA TYR A 101 -0.96 7.53 13.05
C TYR A 101 -1.74 8.83 13.28
N GLY A 102 -2.62 9.22 12.34
CA GLY A 102 -3.30 10.52 12.41
C GLY A 102 -2.37 11.71 12.18
N ASN A 103 -2.68 12.86 12.82
CA ASN A 103 -1.90 14.09 12.69
C ASN A 103 -0.82 14.19 13.78
N TYR A 104 0.41 14.46 13.36
CA TYR A 104 1.58 14.71 14.20
C TYR A 104 2.21 16.08 13.93
N ASN A 105 1.50 17.00 13.27
CA ASN A 105 1.95 18.35 12.95
C ASN A 105 3.31 18.41 12.25
N GLY A 106 3.61 17.38 11.41
CA GLY A 106 4.87 17.28 10.69
C GLY A 106 6.00 16.59 11.47
N GLU A 107 5.78 16.18 12.70
CA GLU A 107 6.74 15.38 13.46
C GLU A 107 6.93 13.98 12.86
N GLU A 108 8.06 13.36 13.18
CA GLU A 108 8.37 12.01 12.74
C GLU A 108 7.61 10.97 13.58
N VAL A 109 7.14 9.92 12.90
CA VAL A 109 6.52 8.74 13.51
C VAL A 109 7.22 7.46 13.07
N ASN A 110 7.27 6.49 13.96
CA ASN A 110 7.74 5.12 13.72
C ASN A 110 6.70 4.10 14.19
N GLU A 111 7.01 2.82 14.09
CA GLU A 111 6.09 1.72 14.41
C GLU A 111 5.62 1.72 15.88
N ASN A 112 6.42 2.29 16.80
CA ASN A 112 6.11 2.42 18.21
C ASN A 112 5.33 3.70 18.56
N SER A 113 5.14 4.61 17.60
CA SER A 113 4.42 5.86 17.85
C SER A 113 2.95 5.61 18.17
N LYS A 114 2.40 6.39 19.10
CA LYS A 114 0.99 6.30 19.51
C LYS A 114 0.08 6.50 18.30
N LEU A 115 -0.92 5.66 18.14
CA LEU A 115 -1.94 5.82 17.10
C LEU A 115 -2.92 6.92 17.51
N ARG A 116 -3.26 7.82 16.57
CA ARG A 116 -4.16 8.97 16.78
C ARG A 116 -5.25 9.03 15.70
N PRO A 117 -5.98 7.91 15.45
CA PRO A 117 -7.02 7.90 14.43
C PRO A 117 -8.16 8.83 14.87
N LYS A 118 -8.67 9.64 13.93
CA LYS A 118 -9.84 10.52 14.16
C LYS A 118 -11.04 10.09 13.31
N GLU A 119 -10.79 9.72 12.07
CA GLU A 119 -11.81 9.38 11.11
C GLU A 119 -12.16 7.89 11.17
N SER A 120 -13.40 7.55 10.81
CA SER A 120 -13.89 6.16 10.83
C SER A 120 -13.02 5.19 10.04
N LEU A 121 -12.49 5.62 8.88
CA LEU A 121 -11.60 4.79 8.08
C LEU A 121 -10.26 4.48 8.78
N GLU A 122 -9.75 5.42 9.57
CA GLU A 122 -8.52 5.25 10.35
C GLU A 122 -8.77 4.35 11.55
N ILE A 123 -9.88 4.59 12.26
CA ILE A 123 -10.32 3.79 13.42
C ILE A 123 -10.55 2.33 13.00
N ASN A 124 -11.27 2.11 11.90
CA ASN A 124 -11.52 0.77 11.37
C ASN A 124 -10.23 0.03 11.01
N ARG A 125 -9.23 0.77 10.52
CA ARG A 125 -7.93 0.20 10.18
C ARG A 125 -7.14 -0.21 11.41
N VAL A 126 -7.12 0.62 12.46
CA VAL A 126 -6.52 0.26 13.76
C VAL A 126 -7.20 -0.98 14.34
N LYS A 127 -8.53 -1.05 14.27
CA LYS A 127 -9.29 -2.23 14.71
C LYS A 127 -8.93 -3.48 13.92
N ALA A 128 -8.77 -3.36 12.60
CA ALA A 128 -8.36 -4.50 11.76
C ALA A 128 -6.93 -4.97 12.06
N GLU A 129 -6.00 -4.06 12.36
CA GLU A 129 -4.65 -4.43 12.82
C GLU A 129 -4.74 -5.23 14.12
N GLN A 130 -5.54 -4.77 15.09
CA GLN A 130 -5.73 -5.46 16.38
C GLN A 130 -6.41 -6.83 16.19
N ASP A 131 -7.50 -6.91 15.42
CA ASP A 131 -8.18 -8.19 15.12
C ASP A 131 -7.20 -9.25 14.58
N LEU A 132 -6.27 -8.83 13.71
CA LEU A 132 -5.28 -9.73 13.10
C LEU A 132 -4.19 -10.15 14.10
N LEU A 133 -3.68 -9.22 14.92
CA LEU A 133 -2.67 -9.53 15.93
C LEU A 133 -3.23 -10.48 17.01
N ASP A 134 -4.47 -10.24 17.46
CA ASP A 134 -5.16 -11.09 18.42
C ASP A 134 -5.42 -12.49 17.86
N PHE A 135 -5.86 -12.55 16.58
CA PHE A 135 -6.06 -13.81 15.86
C PHE A 135 -4.74 -14.59 15.75
N GLY A 136 -3.66 -13.92 15.36
CA GLY A 136 -2.34 -14.53 15.25
C GLY A 136 -1.85 -15.10 16.58
N THR A 137 -2.00 -14.34 17.65
CA THR A 137 -1.64 -14.77 19.02
C THR A 137 -2.46 -15.99 19.45
N LYS A 138 -3.78 -15.92 19.24
CA LYS A 138 -4.70 -16.99 19.67
C LYS A 138 -4.45 -18.33 18.97
N TYR A 139 -4.10 -18.29 17.68
CA TYR A 139 -3.99 -19.49 16.85
C TYR A 139 -2.54 -19.81 16.44
N SER A 140 -1.56 -19.15 17.04
CA SER A 140 -0.12 -19.32 16.77
C SER A 140 0.23 -19.13 15.27
N ILE A 141 -0.42 -18.17 14.63
CA ILE A 141 -0.16 -17.74 13.25
C ILE A 141 0.63 -16.44 13.30
N LEU A 142 1.75 -16.36 12.61
CA LEU A 142 2.55 -15.15 12.54
C LEU A 142 1.82 -14.08 11.72
N VAL A 143 1.71 -12.89 12.27
CA VAL A 143 1.08 -11.75 11.59
C VAL A 143 2.09 -10.64 11.40
N GLU A 144 2.20 -10.15 10.16
CA GLU A 144 3.00 -8.99 9.83
C GLU A 144 2.12 -7.91 9.18
N ILE A 145 2.13 -6.73 9.78
CA ILE A 145 1.31 -5.59 9.35
C ILE A 145 2.18 -4.60 8.61
N PHE A 146 1.84 -4.33 7.37
CA PHE A 146 2.53 -3.37 6.51
C PHE A 146 1.73 -2.08 6.44
N ARG A 147 2.17 -1.03 7.15
CA ARG A 147 1.56 0.31 7.10
C ARG A 147 2.07 1.07 5.88
N LEU A 148 1.28 1.09 4.83
CA LEU A 148 1.64 1.72 3.56
C LEU A 148 1.45 3.24 3.60
N SER A 149 2.45 3.97 3.13
CA SER A 149 2.35 5.37 2.74
C SER A 149 1.57 5.56 1.44
N GLY A 150 1.46 6.77 0.92
CA GLY A 150 0.76 7.05 -0.33
C GLY A 150 1.36 6.27 -1.50
N ILE A 151 0.61 5.30 -2.02
CA ILE A 151 1.08 4.42 -3.10
C ILE A 151 1.08 5.17 -4.43
N TYR A 152 2.19 5.10 -5.16
CA TYR A 152 2.30 5.55 -6.54
C TYR A 152 3.01 4.50 -7.40
N GLY A 153 2.84 4.60 -8.72
CA GLY A 153 3.42 3.68 -9.68
C GLY A 153 2.89 3.92 -11.09
N ASN A 154 2.98 2.95 -11.98
CA ASN A 154 2.66 3.12 -13.39
C ASN A 154 1.23 3.64 -13.64
N ASN A 155 0.24 3.13 -12.91
CA ASN A 155 -1.17 3.49 -13.10
C ASN A 155 -1.62 4.72 -12.30
N LYS A 156 -0.93 5.07 -11.22
CA LYS A 156 -1.30 6.15 -10.32
C LYS A 156 -0.08 6.98 -9.96
N ASN A 157 0.16 8.04 -10.72
CA ASN A 157 1.30 8.92 -10.51
C ASN A 157 1.00 10.35 -10.95
N VAL A 158 1.84 11.28 -10.53
CA VAL A 158 1.70 12.70 -10.85
C VAL A 158 2.00 13.01 -12.32
N ILE A 159 2.87 12.25 -12.99
CA ILE A 159 3.19 12.42 -14.41
C ILE A 159 1.93 12.23 -15.27
N ASN A 160 1.19 11.15 -15.02
CA ASN A 160 -0.07 10.88 -15.69
C ASN A 160 -1.11 11.97 -15.42
N GLN A 161 -1.16 12.50 -14.19
CA GLN A 161 -2.05 13.61 -13.85
C GLN A 161 -1.68 14.89 -14.60
N ILE A 162 -0.39 15.18 -14.80
CA ILE A 162 0.09 16.33 -15.59
C ILE A 162 -0.29 16.15 -17.06
N ILE A 163 -0.03 15.00 -17.65
CA ILE A 163 -0.37 14.69 -19.04
C ILE A 163 -1.88 14.84 -19.28
N THR A 164 -2.70 14.35 -18.36
CA THR A 164 -4.17 14.42 -18.45
C THR A 164 -4.75 15.75 -17.96
N LYS A 165 -3.92 16.74 -17.62
CA LYS A 165 -4.31 18.08 -17.12
C LYS A 165 -5.23 18.04 -15.87
N LYS A 166 -5.07 17.03 -15.02
CA LYS A 166 -5.88 16.84 -13.80
C LYS A 166 -5.19 17.37 -12.54
N VAL A 167 -3.98 17.90 -12.66
CA VAL A 167 -3.21 18.44 -11.55
C VAL A 167 -3.76 19.79 -11.10
N LYS A 168 -3.97 19.94 -9.80
CA LYS A 168 -4.16 21.23 -9.14
C LYS A 168 -2.99 21.44 -8.17
N PRO A 169 -2.01 22.32 -8.48
CA PRO A 169 -0.92 22.60 -7.57
C PRO A 169 -1.44 23.32 -6.32
N ILE A 170 -1.26 22.71 -5.17
CA ILE A 170 -1.69 23.27 -3.89
C ILE A 170 -0.47 23.38 -2.98
N TYR A 171 -0.30 24.53 -2.36
CA TYR A 171 0.73 24.77 -1.36
C TYR A 171 0.13 24.86 0.04
N LYS A 172 0.72 24.11 0.97
CA LYS A 172 0.49 24.21 2.41
C LYS A 172 1.83 24.17 3.10
N GLU A 173 2.18 25.26 3.78
CA GLU A 173 3.45 25.37 4.48
C GLU A 173 3.63 24.25 5.52
N GLY A 174 4.84 23.71 5.61
CA GLY A 174 5.19 22.69 6.59
C GLY A 174 4.41 21.37 6.49
N HIS A 175 3.71 21.12 5.37
CA HIS A 175 2.93 19.89 5.19
C HIS A 175 3.66 18.84 4.35
N TYR A 176 3.76 17.63 4.87
CA TYR A 176 4.45 16.52 4.23
C TYR A 176 3.51 15.37 3.87
N PHE A 177 3.72 14.82 2.68
CA PHE A 177 3.13 13.56 2.25
C PHE A 177 4.22 12.49 2.16
N ASN A 178 3.93 11.32 2.72
CA ASN A 178 4.80 10.14 2.62
C ASN A 178 4.34 9.27 1.45
N ARG A 179 5.29 8.64 0.76
CA ARG A 179 5.04 7.85 -0.45
C ARG A 179 5.75 6.52 -0.42
N ILE A 180 5.29 5.60 -1.22
CA ILE A 180 5.96 4.32 -1.50
C ILE A 180 5.64 3.89 -2.92
N HIS A 181 6.65 3.42 -3.66
CA HIS A 181 6.45 2.91 -5.00
C HIS A 181 5.86 1.50 -4.98
N GLU A 182 4.90 1.20 -5.89
CA GLU A 182 4.23 -0.11 -5.95
C GLU A 182 5.19 -1.29 -6.13
N LYS A 183 6.29 -1.12 -6.86
CA LYS A 183 7.33 -2.16 -7.02
C LYS A 183 8.11 -2.41 -5.74
N ASP A 184 8.31 -1.40 -4.90
CA ASP A 184 8.91 -1.58 -3.58
C ASP A 184 7.99 -2.35 -2.63
N ILE A 185 6.69 -2.09 -2.68
CA ILE A 185 5.70 -2.89 -1.94
C ILE A 185 5.77 -4.35 -2.39
N ALA A 186 5.74 -4.60 -3.70
CA ALA A 186 5.81 -5.96 -4.26
C ALA A 186 7.11 -6.67 -3.83
N ARG A 187 8.26 -5.99 -3.92
CA ARG A 187 9.56 -6.52 -3.48
C ARG A 187 9.57 -6.90 -2.00
N VAL A 188 9.10 -6.02 -1.13
CA VAL A 188 9.07 -6.27 0.32
C VAL A 188 8.15 -7.44 0.64
N LEU A 189 6.97 -7.51 0.05
CA LEU A 189 6.04 -8.63 0.26
C LEU A 189 6.59 -9.96 -0.28
N CYS A 190 7.31 -9.95 -1.41
CA CYS A 190 8.01 -11.12 -1.90
C CYS A 190 9.07 -11.61 -0.91
N LEU A 191 9.89 -10.71 -0.37
CA LEU A 191 10.89 -11.05 0.64
C LEU A 191 10.23 -11.58 1.92
N ALA A 192 9.13 -10.97 2.37
CA ALA A 192 8.37 -11.45 3.52
C ALA A 192 7.77 -12.85 3.27
N CYS A 193 7.34 -13.15 2.03
CA CYS A 193 6.89 -14.48 1.65
C CYS A 193 8.03 -15.49 1.55
N ALA A 194 9.22 -15.08 1.09
CA ALA A 194 10.39 -15.95 0.97
C ALA A 194 11.02 -16.26 2.33
N ASN A 195 11.11 -15.27 3.21
CA ASN A 195 11.70 -15.41 4.53
C ASN A 195 10.78 -16.23 5.45
N GLN A 196 11.43 -16.95 6.35
CA GLN A 196 10.71 -17.69 7.40
C GLN A 196 10.51 -16.75 8.60
N MET A 197 9.25 -16.64 9.06
CA MET A 197 8.93 -16.28 10.43
C MET A 197 9.09 -14.77 10.82
N ASN A 198 8.68 -13.86 9.95
CA ASN A 198 8.55 -12.44 10.34
C ASN A 198 7.16 -12.16 10.94
N SER A 199 7.14 -11.35 11.98
CA SER A 199 5.92 -10.82 12.59
C SER A 199 6.12 -9.36 13.02
N GLY A 200 5.04 -8.69 13.40
CA GLY A 200 5.06 -7.33 13.91
C GLY A 200 4.56 -6.30 12.90
N ILE A 201 4.95 -5.06 13.09
CA ILE A 201 4.47 -3.92 12.30
C ILE A 201 5.65 -3.29 11.57
N ILE A 202 5.45 -2.93 10.30
CA ILE A 202 6.47 -2.30 9.43
C ILE A 202 5.85 -1.14 8.68
N ASN A 203 6.51 0.01 8.70
CA ASN A 203 6.17 1.16 7.86
C ASN A 203 6.76 1.00 6.46
N LEU A 204 5.92 0.98 5.44
CA LEU A 204 6.34 1.02 4.04
C LEU A 204 6.25 2.46 3.53
N SER A 205 7.37 3.16 3.57
CA SER A 205 7.53 4.53 3.09
C SER A 205 8.88 4.70 2.42
N ASP A 206 8.98 5.61 1.45
CA ASP A 206 10.27 6.03 0.90
C ASP A 206 11.05 6.93 1.89
N ASN A 207 12.27 7.32 1.53
CA ASN A 207 13.17 8.07 2.42
C ASN A 207 12.90 9.58 2.43
N LEU A 208 11.99 10.10 1.58
CA LEU A 208 11.83 11.55 1.37
C LEU A 208 10.38 12.00 1.48
N PRO A 209 9.87 12.21 2.70
CA PRO A 209 8.62 12.95 2.88
C PRO A 209 8.72 14.32 2.22
N ALA A 210 7.74 14.70 1.40
CA ALA A 210 7.80 15.93 0.64
C ALA A 210 6.40 16.57 0.49
N SER A 211 6.36 17.89 0.31
CA SER A 211 5.11 18.59 0.00
C SER A 211 4.55 18.13 -1.36
N GLN A 212 3.28 18.43 -1.63
CA GLN A 212 2.74 18.21 -2.98
C GLN A 212 3.48 19.09 -3.99
N LEU A 213 3.78 20.31 -3.60
CA LEU A 213 4.41 21.27 -4.49
C LEU A 213 5.82 20.83 -4.91
N ASP A 214 6.65 20.34 -3.99
CA ASP A 214 8.01 19.84 -4.31
C ASP A 214 7.97 18.70 -5.33
N VAL A 215 7.01 17.78 -5.16
CA VAL A 215 6.82 16.65 -6.08
C VAL A 215 6.37 17.14 -7.46
N LEU A 216 5.50 18.13 -7.51
CA LEU A 216 5.05 18.74 -8.76
C LEU A 216 6.18 19.49 -9.46
N ILE A 217 6.93 20.34 -8.74
CA ILE A 217 8.10 21.04 -9.29
C ILE A 217 9.04 20.02 -9.94
N TYR A 218 9.40 18.97 -9.21
CA TYR A 218 10.27 17.93 -9.75
C TYR A 218 9.68 17.24 -10.99
N ALA A 219 8.39 16.87 -10.96
CA ALA A 219 7.74 16.23 -12.09
C ALA A 219 7.72 17.14 -13.35
N TYR A 220 7.36 18.41 -13.19
CA TYR A 220 7.39 19.38 -14.29
C TYR A 220 8.81 19.59 -14.83
N THR A 221 9.82 19.63 -13.97
CA THR A 221 11.23 19.76 -14.35
C THR A 221 11.68 18.58 -15.22
N ILE A 222 11.45 17.33 -14.80
CA ILE A 222 11.88 16.16 -15.60
C ILE A 222 11.11 16.03 -16.92
N MET A 223 9.88 16.56 -16.99
CA MET A 223 9.07 16.60 -18.20
C MET A 223 9.38 17.79 -19.12
N ASN A 224 10.32 18.65 -18.73
CA ASN A 224 10.63 19.90 -19.43
C ASN A 224 9.38 20.76 -19.73
N LYS A 225 8.50 20.90 -18.73
CA LYS A 225 7.23 21.65 -18.83
C LYS A 225 7.18 22.76 -17.79
N SER A 226 6.51 23.88 -18.14
CA SER A 226 6.23 24.95 -17.20
C SER A 226 5.11 24.55 -16.24
N MET A 227 5.36 24.72 -14.94
CA MET A 227 4.35 24.43 -13.93
C MET A 227 3.35 25.60 -13.84
N PRO A 228 2.03 25.34 -13.76
CA PRO A 228 1.05 26.38 -13.49
C PRO A 228 1.21 26.98 -12.10
N LYS A 229 0.66 28.16 -11.87
CA LYS A 229 0.64 28.79 -10.55
C LYS A 229 -0.03 27.89 -9.51
N TYR A 230 0.51 27.83 -8.32
CA TYR A 230 -0.10 27.12 -7.21
C TYR A 230 -1.17 27.98 -6.52
N ILE A 231 -2.06 27.30 -5.78
CA ILE A 231 -3.10 27.89 -4.95
C ILE A 231 -2.75 27.57 -3.49
N ASN A 232 -2.90 28.50 -2.58
CA ASN A 232 -2.71 28.23 -1.16
C ASN A 232 -3.83 27.32 -0.63
N TYR A 233 -3.49 26.40 0.23
CA TYR A 233 -4.47 25.51 0.86
C TYR A 233 -5.55 26.29 1.62
N SER A 234 -5.19 27.39 2.28
CA SER A 234 -6.13 28.27 2.99
C SER A 234 -7.27 28.75 2.11
N ASP A 235 -6.99 29.02 0.84
CA ASP A 235 -7.92 29.65 -0.10
C ASP A 235 -9.00 28.68 -0.61
N ILE A 236 -8.69 27.37 -0.59
CA ILE A 236 -9.56 26.33 -1.17
C ILE A 236 -10.01 25.26 -0.18
N SER A 237 -9.51 25.26 1.05
CA SER A 237 -9.77 24.19 2.03
C SER A 237 -11.25 23.98 2.32
N ASN A 238 -12.06 25.04 2.32
CA ASN A 238 -13.51 24.97 2.57
C ASN A 238 -14.30 24.36 1.42
N GLU A 239 -13.77 24.40 0.20
CA GLU A 239 -14.41 23.85 -1.00
C GLU A 239 -14.02 22.37 -1.23
N MET A 240 -13.04 21.87 -0.48
CA MET A 240 -12.59 20.49 -0.61
C MET A 240 -13.62 19.49 -0.05
N SER A 241 -13.78 18.37 -0.75
CA SER A 241 -14.51 17.24 -0.18
C SER A 241 -13.85 16.79 1.14
N SER A 242 -14.65 16.23 2.05
CA SER A 242 -14.16 15.71 3.34
C SER A 242 -12.99 14.73 3.17
N ASN A 243 -13.07 13.84 2.18
CA ASN A 243 -12.00 12.90 1.89
C ASN A 243 -10.69 13.57 1.45
N LEU A 244 -10.76 14.60 0.61
CA LEU A 244 -9.57 15.33 0.16
C LEU A 244 -8.99 16.16 1.31
N ARG A 245 -9.83 16.87 2.07
CA ARG A 245 -9.42 17.68 3.23
C ARG A 245 -8.65 16.85 4.25
N ARG A 246 -9.10 15.64 4.54
CA ARG A 246 -8.42 14.71 5.47
C ARG A 246 -6.94 14.49 5.11
N PHE A 247 -6.60 14.35 3.82
CA PHE A 247 -5.20 14.19 3.40
C PHE A 247 -4.35 15.42 3.71
N TRP A 248 -4.97 16.61 3.73
CA TRP A 248 -4.32 17.86 4.02
C TRP A 248 -4.32 18.24 5.52
N GLU A 249 -5.09 17.56 6.34
CA GLU A 249 -5.14 17.77 7.79
C GLU A 249 -4.17 16.85 8.54
N ASN A 250 -3.91 15.68 8.00
CA ASN A 250 -3.01 14.68 8.60
C ASN A 250 -1.57 14.89 8.12
N ASN A 251 -0.76 15.53 8.95
CA ASN A 251 0.63 15.85 8.66
C ASN A 251 1.59 15.07 9.56
N ARG A 252 2.50 14.31 8.97
CA ARG A 252 3.54 13.51 9.66
C ARG A 252 4.65 13.14 8.69
N ARG A 253 5.82 12.79 9.22
CA ARG A 253 6.91 12.17 8.48
C ARG A 253 7.10 10.74 8.98
N VAL A 254 7.06 9.77 8.09
CA VAL A 254 7.10 8.34 8.44
C VAL A 254 8.53 7.83 8.36
N ASN A 255 9.07 7.38 9.47
CA ASN A 255 10.36 6.71 9.56
C ASN A 255 10.24 5.28 8.98
N ASN A 256 11.23 4.89 8.16
CA ASN A 256 11.30 3.58 7.52
C ASN A 256 12.57 2.79 7.89
N SER A 257 13.22 3.13 8.99
CA SER A 257 14.48 2.48 9.39
C SER A 257 14.31 0.98 9.63
N LEU A 258 13.18 0.58 10.23
CA LEU A 258 12.88 -0.83 10.47
C LEU A 258 12.68 -1.60 9.16
N LEU A 259 12.05 -0.99 8.15
CA LEU A 259 11.92 -1.55 6.80
C LEU A 259 13.30 -1.87 6.21
N LYS A 260 14.21 -0.90 6.24
CA LYS A 260 15.58 -1.06 5.71
C LYS A 260 16.37 -2.13 6.44
N THR A 261 16.24 -2.20 7.75
CA THR A 261 16.90 -3.23 8.57
C THR A 261 16.39 -4.63 8.23
N LYS A 262 15.06 -4.81 8.05
CA LYS A 262 14.46 -6.12 7.80
C LYS A 262 14.53 -6.58 6.34
N TYR A 263 14.31 -5.65 5.40
CA TYR A 263 14.10 -5.96 3.98
C TYR A 263 15.10 -5.32 3.04
N GLY A 264 16.09 -4.59 3.59
CA GLY A 264 17.11 -3.90 2.81
C GLY A 264 16.60 -2.63 2.12
N ASN A 265 17.42 -2.06 1.24
CA ASN A 265 17.14 -0.81 0.58
C ASN A 265 15.98 -0.91 -0.43
N LEU A 266 15.29 0.19 -0.62
CA LEU A 266 14.24 0.33 -1.63
C LEU A 266 14.84 0.40 -3.04
N LEU A 267 14.09 -0.05 -4.05
CA LEU A 267 14.42 0.13 -5.47
C LEU A 267 14.33 1.60 -5.85
N PHE A 268 13.36 2.30 -5.28
CA PHE A 268 13.14 3.73 -5.46
C PHE A 268 13.24 4.42 -4.10
N PRO A 269 14.48 4.80 -3.67
CA PRO A 269 14.70 5.37 -2.35
C PRO A 269 13.93 6.65 -2.07
N THR A 270 13.62 7.43 -3.11
CA THR A 270 12.75 8.61 -3.01
C THR A 270 11.77 8.67 -4.18
N TYR A 271 10.78 9.54 -4.07
CA TYR A 271 9.85 9.80 -5.17
C TYR A 271 10.55 10.28 -6.45
N LYS A 272 11.77 10.83 -6.35
CA LYS A 272 12.52 11.36 -7.51
C LYS A 272 12.95 10.22 -8.45
N GLU A 273 13.56 9.17 -7.91
CA GLU A 273 13.94 7.99 -8.70
C GLU A 273 12.69 7.29 -9.27
N GLY A 274 11.63 7.18 -8.46
CA GLY A 274 10.37 6.55 -8.91
C GLY A 274 9.71 7.31 -10.06
N LEU A 275 9.60 8.64 -9.95
CA LEU A 275 9.02 9.46 -11.02
C LEU A 275 9.90 9.49 -12.29
N LYS A 276 11.23 9.52 -12.13
CA LYS A 276 12.15 9.44 -13.27
C LYS A 276 11.97 8.12 -14.02
N SER A 277 11.87 7.00 -13.31
CA SER A 277 11.60 5.67 -13.91
C SER A 277 10.27 5.64 -14.65
N ILE A 278 9.20 6.18 -14.04
CA ILE A 278 7.89 6.26 -14.66
C ILE A 278 7.93 7.11 -15.93
N TYR A 279 8.55 8.28 -15.89
CA TYR A 279 8.63 9.18 -17.03
C TYR A 279 9.40 8.56 -18.19
N HIS A 280 10.53 7.91 -17.91
CA HIS A 280 11.29 7.20 -18.94
C HIS A 280 10.46 6.10 -19.62
N SER A 281 9.64 5.37 -18.87
CA SER A 281 8.72 4.38 -19.44
C SER A 281 7.67 4.99 -20.37
N TYR A 282 7.24 6.23 -20.10
CA TYR A 282 6.35 6.98 -20.99
C TYR A 282 7.04 7.40 -22.29
N GLU A 283 8.26 7.91 -22.22
CA GLU A 283 9.03 8.33 -23.40
C GLU A 283 9.30 7.16 -24.36
N MET A 284 9.49 5.95 -23.84
CA MET A 284 9.71 4.76 -24.67
C MET A 284 8.43 4.24 -25.35
N GLN A 285 7.26 4.67 -24.96
CA GLN A 285 5.96 4.26 -25.50
C GLN A 285 5.33 5.31 -26.44
N SER A 286 5.88 6.53 -26.45
CA SER A 286 5.47 7.67 -27.29
C SER A 286 6.25 7.71 -28.58
#